data_cb5a2d3b9bf234d64e8a6f209ebb8dcc
#
_entry.id   cb5a2d3b9bf234d64e8a6f209ebb8dcc
#
_cell.length_a   1.000
_cell.length_b   1.000
_cell.length_c   1.000
_cell.angle_alpha   90.00
_cell.angle_beta   90.00
_cell.angle_gamma   90.00
#
_symmetry.space_group_name_H-M   'P 1'
#
loop_
_entity.id
_entity.type
_entity.pdbx_description
1 polymer ?
#
loop_
_entity_poly.entity_id
_entity_poly.type
_entity_poly.pdbx_seq_one_letter_code
_entity_poly.pdbx_strand_id
1 'polypeptide(L)'
;EVQQLVIDSGFPGMKVLEFAFDPREPSNYLPDRYPENAICYTGTHDNETLIQWCEGIDAETDAYARSYLGITAKDDLADAIIEAGMQSKAQLFIMQMQDYLRLGRETRMNEPGRLLQSNWRWRMLPGAANEALAQKIAGLTERSNRV
;
A
#
# COMPACT_ATOMS: atom_id res chain seq x y z
N GLU A 1 -17.38 -3.21 -18.07
CA GLU A 1 -17.79 -1.82 -18.40
C GLU A 1 -16.91 -0.78 -17.72
N VAL A 2 -16.80 -0.75 -16.37
CA VAL A 2 -16.00 0.27 -15.65
C VAL A 2 -14.52 0.26 -16.05
N GLN A 3 -13.90 -0.91 -16.17
CA GLN A 3 -12.51 -1.02 -16.63
C GLN A 3 -12.31 -0.49 -18.05
N GLN A 4 -13.27 -0.73 -18.95
CA GLN A 4 -13.20 -0.21 -20.31
C GLN A 4 -13.30 1.32 -20.31
N LEU A 5 -14.16 1.89 -19.47
CA LEU A 5 -14.27 3.34 -19.31
C LEU A 5 -12.94 4.00 -18.85
N VAL A 6 -12.23 3.36 -17.92
CA VAL A 6 -10.92 3.83 -17.49
C VAL A 6 -9.92 3.80 -18.66
N ILE A 7 -9.89 2.72 -19.43
CA ILE A 7 -9.02 2.60 -20.61
C ILE A 7 -9.37 3.70 -21.65
N ASP A 8 -10.64 3.86 -21.95
CA ASP A 8 -11.11 4.83 -22.96
C ASP A 8 -10.87 6.28 -22.55
N SER A 9 -10.83 6.55 -21.22
CA SER A 9 -10.53 7.89 -20.70
C SER A 9 -9.07 8.31 -20.89
N GLY A 10 -8.16 7.36 -21.05
CA GLY A 10 -6.72 7.59 -21.09
C GLY A 10 -6.09 7.97 -19.74
N PHE A 11 -6.89 8.13 -18.67
CA PHE A 11 -6.36 8.39 -17.32
C PHE A 11 -5.79 7.12 -16.68
N PRO A 12 -4.78 7.27 -15.79
CA PRO A 12 -4.24 6.13 -15.07
C PRO A 12 -5.29 5.49 -14.14
N GLY A 13 -5.33 4.16 -14.13
CA GLY A 13 -6.15 3.42 -13.19
C GLY A 13 -5.58 3.46 -11.78
N MET A 14 -6.44 3.51 -10.76
CA MET A 14 -6.03 3.42 -9.36
C MET A 14 -5.97 1.96 -8.90
N LYS A 15 -4.89 1.59 -8.21
CA LYS A 15 -4.66 0.28 -7.61
C LYS A 15 -4.29 0.44 -6.14
N VAL A 16 -4.96 -0.30 -5.25
CA VAL A 16 -4.76 -0.24 -3.80
C VAL A 16 -4.38 -1.62 -3.30
N LEU A 17 -3.21 -1.74 -2.69
CA LEU A 17 -2.65 -3.02 -2.26
C LEU A 17 -3.44 -3.67 -1.13
N GLU A 18 -4.00 -2.89 -0.20
CA GLU A 18 -4.88 -3.40 0.86
C GLU A 18 -6.12 -4.13 0.32
N PHE A 19 -6.51 -3.92 -0.94
CA PHE A 19 -7.61 -4.62 -1.60
C PHE A 19 -7.16 -5.82 -2.44
N ALA A 20 -5.85 -6.10 -2.48
CA ALA A 20 -5.29 -7.11 -3.37
C ALA A 20 -5.49 -8.55 -2.86
N PHE A 21 -5.46 -8.74 -1.54
CA PHE A 21 -5.21 -10.04 -0.94
C PHE A 21 -6.47 -10.70 -0.34
N ASP A 22 -7.63 -10.52 -0.97
CA ASP A 22 -8.83 -11.29 -0.61
C ASP A 22 -8.80 -12.67 -1.32
N PRO A 23 -8.67 -13.80 -0.59
CA PRO A 23 -8.60 -15.13 -1.19
C PRO A 23 -9.95 -15.59 -1.76
N ARG A 24 -11.04 -14.93 -1.38
CA ARG A 24 -12.42 -15.30 -1.74
C ARG A 24 -12.83 -14.78 -3.12
N GLU A 25 -12.13 -13.77 -3.63
CA GLU A 25 -12.45 -13.15 -4.91
C GLU A 25 -11.21 -12.94 -5.79
N PRO A 26 -11.34 -13.12 -7.13
CA PRO A 26 -10.26 -12.75 -8.05
C PRO A 26 -9.98 -11.25 -7.96
N SER A 27 -8.79 -10.87 -7.53
CA SER A 27 -8.44 -9.46 -7.38
C SER A 27 -7.72 -8.90 -8.62
N ASN A 28 -8.22 -7.76 -9.13
CA ASN A 28 -7.52 -6.94 -10.12
C ASN A 28 -6.50 -5.98 -9.48
N TYR A 29 -6.36 -6.05 -8.16
CA TYR A 29 -5.42 -5.25 -7.37
C TYR A 29 -4.11 -5.98 -7.08
N LEU A 30 -3.94 -7.23 -7.55
CA LEU A 30 -2.67 -7.97 -7.43
C LEU A 30 -1.58 -7.28 -8.27
N PRO A 31 -0.39 -7.00 -7.72
CA PRO A 31 0.65 -6.18 -8.35
C PRO A 31 1.14 -6.68 -9.71
N ASP A 32 1.17 -8.00 -9.92
CA ASP A 32 1.58 -8.63 -11.19
C ASP A 32 0.60 -8.38 -12.35
N ARG A 33 -0.64 -7.94 -12.04
CA ARG A 33 -1.71 -7.68 -13.01
C ARG A 33 -1.86 -6.20 -13.39
N TYR A 34 -1.02 -5.33 -12.87
CA TYR A 34 -1.14 -3.90 -13.14
C TYR A 34 -0.75 -3.57 -14.59
N PRO A 35 -1.54 -2.74 -15.28
CA PRO A 35 -1.08 -2.09 -16.49
C PRO A 35 -0.04 -0.99 -16.13
N GLU A 36 0.76 -0.58 -17.10
CA GLU A 36 1.70 0.54 -16.92
C GLU A 36 0.97 1.84 -16.58
N ASN A 37 -0.14 2.14 -17.29
CA ASN A 37 -0.97 3.31 -17.01
C ASN A 37 -1.81 3.11 -15.73
N ALA A 38 -1.15 2.98 -14.61
CA ALA A 38 -1.76 2.85 -13.28
C ALA A 38 -0.96 3.59 -12.22
N ILE A 39 -1.65 3.97 -11.15
CA ILE A 39 -1.06 4.47 -9.91
C ILE A 39 -1.35 3.43 -8.82
N CYS A 40 -0.29 2.90 -8.22
CA CYS A 40 -0.36 1.97 -7.12
C CYS A 40 -0.23 2.71 -5.80
N TYR A 41 -1.08 2.36 -4.84
CA TYR A 41 -1.05 2.84 -3.45
C TYR A 41 -0.94 1.66 -2.49
N THR A 42 -0.29 1.81 -1.35
CA THR A 42 -0.46 0.88 -0.21
C THR A 42 -1.89 0.92 0.27
N GLY A 43 -2.34 2.07 0.71
CA GLY A 43 -3.68 2.50 1.03
C GLY A 43 -3.82 3.99 0.76
N THR A 44 -5.05 4.51 0.72
CA THR A 44 -5.35 5.94 0.59
C THR A 44 -5.52 6.56 1.97
N HIS A 45 -5.80 7.86 2.05
CA HIS A 45 -6.11 8.54 3.30
C HIS A 45 -7.37 7.99 4.01
N ASP A 46 -8.24 7.29 3.30
CA ASP A 46 -9.46 6.67 3.84
C ASP A 46 -9.24 5.23 4.29
N ASN A 47 -8.14 4.62 3.89
CA ASN A 47 -7.77 3.29 4.31
C ASN A 47 -7.10 3.28 5.70
N GLU A 48 -6.80 2.12 6.18
CA GLU A 48 -5.94 1.92 7.35
C GLU A 48 -4.50 2.31 7.02
N THR A 49 -3.64 2.40 8.02
CA THR A 49 -2.20 2.31 7.74
C THR A 49 -1.85 0.87 7.44
N LEU A 50 -0.81 0.62 6.65
CA LEU A 50 -0.46 -0.74 6.25
C LEU A 50 -0.15 -1.64 7.46
N ILE A 51 0.44 -1.10 8.53
CA ILE A 51 0.65 -1.84 9.78
C ILE A 51 -0.67 -2.21 10.43
N GLN A 52 -1.61 -1.26 10.52
CA GLN A 52 -2.95 -1.53 11.06
C GLN A 52 -3.67 -2.61 10.25
N TRP A 53 -3.59 -2.55 8.92
CA TRP A 53 -4.17 -3.55 8.02
C TRP A 53 -3.57 -4.93 8.25
N CYS A 54 -2.23 -5.05 8.31
CA CYS A 54 -1.54 -6.32 8.57
C CYS A 54 -1.92 -6.94 9.94
N GLU A 55 -2.18 -6.11 10.95
CA GLU A 55 -2.62 -6.56 12.28
C GLU A 55 -4.10 -6.95 12.31
N GLY A 56 -4.92 -6.43 11.40
CA GLY A 56 -6.36 -6.59 11.37
C GLY A 56 -6.90 -7.70 10.46
N ILE A 57 -6.10 -8.20 9.53
CA ILE A 57 -6.53 -9.25 8.59
C ILE A 57 -6.73 -10.60 9.28
N ASP A 58 -7.61 -11.42 8.71
CA ASP A 58 -7.81 -12.79 9.18
C ASP A 58 -6.69 -13.73 8.73
N ALA A 59 -6.62 -14.91 9.34
CA ALA A 59 -5.56 -15.89 9.07
C ALA A 59 -5.58 -16.40 7.62
N GLU A 60 -6.74 -16.44 6.97
CA GLU A 60 -6.88 -16.87 5.58
C GLU A 60 -6.27 -15.83 4.63
N THR A 61 -6.57 -14.56 4.87
CA THR A 61 -6.01 -13.41 4.14
C THR A 61 -4.49 -13.31 4.34
N ASP A 62 -4.00 -13.46 5.59
CA ASP A 62 -2.55 -13.47 5.88
C ASP A 62 -1.84 -14.60 5.13
N ALA A 63 -2.38 -15.82 5.20
CA ALA A 63 -1.80 -16.98 4.52
C ALA A 63 -1.77 -16.80 2.98
N TYR A 64 -2.85 -16.26 2.43
CA TYR A 64 -2.92 -15.97 0.99
C TYR A 64 -1.91 -14.92 0.57
N ALA A 65 -1.85 -13.79 1.29
CA ALA A 65 -0.91 -12.71 1.00
C ALA A 65 0.55 -13.21 1.05
N ARG A 66 0.91 -13.95 2.10
CA ARG A 66 2.27 -14.54 2.22
C ARG A 66 2.58 -15.53 1.12
N SER A 67 1.63 -16.40 0.78
CA SER A 67 1.80 -17.36 -0.32
C SER A 67 2.01 -16.66 -1.66
N TYR A 68 1.23 -15.62 -1.95
CA TYR A 68 1.35 -14.83 -3.17
C TYR A 68 2.70 -14.08 -3.24
N LEU A 69 3.13 -13.49 -2.13
CA LEU A 69 4.39 -12.75 -2.03
C LEU A 69 5.63 -13.65 -1.91
N GLY A 70 5.46 -14.96 -1.77
CA GLY A 70 6.56 -15.91 -1.64
C GLY A 70 7.35 -15.78 -0.34
N ILE A 71 6.70 -15.32 0.73
CA ILE A 71 7.29 -15.09 2.06
C ILE A 71 6.77 -16.07 3.10
N THR A 72 7.47 -16.19 4.22
CA THR A 72 7.12 -17.04 5.35
C THR A 72 6.54 -16.23 6.53
N ALA A 73 6.05 -16.93 7.55
CA ALA A 73 5.58 -16.27 8.79
C ALA A 73 6.66 -15.50 9.55
N LYS A 74 7.95 -15.68 9.22
CA LYS A 74 9.06 -14.97 9.84
C LYS A 74 9.36 -13.63 9.17
N ASP A 75 8.88 -13.45 7.94
CA ASP A 75 9.12 -12.27 7.15
C ASP A 75 8.09 -11.18 7.48
N ASP A 76 8.48 -9.95 7.30
CA ASP A 76 7.59 -8.81 7.52
C ASP A 76 6.62 -8.65 6.34
N LEU A 77 5.32 -8.81 6.61
CA LEU A 77 4.29 -8.73 5.58
C LEU A 77 4.17 -7.32 4.99
N ALA A 78 4.27 -6.28 5.82
CA ALA A 78 4.15 -4.91 5.35
C ALA A 78 5.31 -4.53 4.43
N ASP A 79 6.55 -4.89 4.79
CA ASP A 79 7.71 -4.64 3.93
C ASP A 79 7.60 -5.40 2.60
N ALA A 80 7.10 -6.64 2.61
CA ALA A 80 6.88 -7.41 1.39
C ALA A 80 5.80 -6.81 0.47
N ILE A 81 4.72 -6.29 1.05
CA ILE A 81 3.66 -5.59 0.29
C ILE A 81 4.21 -4.30 -0.34
N ILE A 82 4.99 -3.52 0.40
CA ILE A 82 5.65 -2.32 -0.11
C ILE A 82 6.58 -2.68 -1.28
N GLU A 83 7.39 -3.72 -1.11
CA GLU A 83 8.31 -4.16 -2.15
C GLU A 83 7.57 -4.63 -3.40
N ALA A 84 6.49 -5.39 -3.26
CA ALA A 84 5.65 -5.81 -4.38
C ALA A 84 5.03 -4.61 -5.13
N GLY A 85 4.56 -3.59 -4.40
CA GLY A 85 4.08 -2.34 -4.99
C GLY A 85 5.16 -1.59 -5.75
N MET A 86 6.34 -1.47 -5.16
CA MET A 86 7.51 -0.85 -5.79
C MET A 86 7.99 -1.58 -7.05
N GLN A 87 7.91 -2.92 -7.08
CA GLN A 87 8.30 -3.75 -8.24
C GLN A 87 7.19 -3.86 -9.29
N SER A 88 5.97 -3.40 -9.01
CA SER A 88 4.86 -3.46 -9.94
C SER A 88 5.11 -2.63 -11.21
N LYS A 89 4.38 -2.91 -12.28
CA LYS A 89 4.44 -2.15 -13.54
C LYS A 89 3.75 -0.78 -13.48
N ALA A 90 3.05 -0.46 -12.39
CA ALA A 90 2.37 0.82 -12.26
C ALA A 90 3.34 1.98 -12.43
N GLN A 91 2.97 2.98 -13.25
CA GLN A 91 3.82 4.14 -13.55
C GLN A 91 4.22 4.91 -12.29
N LEU A 92 3.31 5.01 -11.33
CA LEU A 92 3.57 5.65 -10.04
C LEU A 92 3.26 4.68 -8.90
N PHE A 93 4.07 4.74 -7.85
CA PHE A 93 3.79 4.15 -6.56
C PHE A 93 3.75 5.25 -5.50
N ILE A 94 2.61 5.36 -4.83
CA ILE A 94 2.37 6.37 -3.81
C ILE A 94 2.07 5.66 -2.49
N MET A 95 2.81 6.00 -1.46
CA MET A 95 2.68 5.41 -0.14
C MET A 95 2.54 6.50 0.92
N GLN A 96 1.70 6.24 1.91
CA GLN A 96 1.55 7.15 3.04
C GLN A 96 2.86 7.23 3.84
N MET A 97 3.18 8.40 4.37
CA MET A 97 4.36 8.57 5.24
C MET A 97 4.25 7.70 6.50
N GLN A 98 3.04 7.47 6.98
CA GLN A 98 2.76 6.56 8.10
C GLN A 98 3.28 5.15 7.85
N ASP A 99 3.17 4.65 6.62
CA ASP A 99 3.61 3.31 6.25
C ASP A 99 5.14 3.24 6.20
N TYR A 100 5.81 4.27 5.66
CA TYR A 100 7.27 4.38 5.73
C TYR A 100 7.80 4.41 7.16
N LEU A 101 7.07 5.09 8.06
CA LEU A 101 7.40 5.21 9.47
C LEU A 101 6.91 4.02 10.30
N ARG A 102 6.20 3.07 9.70
CA ARG A 102 5.63 1.87 10.34
C ARG A 102 4.71 2.20 11.51
N LEU A 103 3.86 3.19 11.32
CA LEU A 103 2.93 3.65 12.34
C LEU A 103 1.58 2.92 12.21
N GLY A 104 0.95 2.67 13.35
CA GLY A 104 -0.31 1.95 13.45
C GLY A 104 -1.54 2.85 13.44
N ARG A 105 -2.62 2.29 13.99
CA ARG A 105 -3.99 2.84 13.96
C ARG A 105 -4.10 4.29 14.44
N GLU A 106 -3.31 4.69 15.40
CA GLU A 106 -3.35 6.04 16.02
C GLU A 106 -2.95 7.16 15.06
N THR A 107 -2.36 6.80 13.92
CA THR A 107 -1.90 7.73 12.89
C THR A 107 -2.74 7.72 11.61
N ARG A 108 -3.80 6.89 11.56
CA ARG A 108 -4.73 6.86 10.44
C ARG A 108 -5.27 8.27 10.14
N MET A 109 -5.26 8.65 8.86
CA MET A 109 -5.64 10.01 8.46
C MET A 109 -7.15 10.24 8.56
N ASN A 110 -7.94 9.29 8.09
CA ASN A 110 -9.40 9.41 8.08
C ASN A 110 -10.07 8.05 8.26
N GLU A 111 -11.18 8.01 8.99
CA GLU A 111 -12.08 6.86 9.06
C GLU A 111 -13.42 7.27 8.42
N PRO A 112 -13.71 6.81 7.18
CA PRO A 112 -14.91 7.19 6.44
C PRO A 112 -16.20 6.81 7.18
N GLY A 113 -17.23 7.68 7.07
CA GLY A 113 -18.52 7.46 7.70
C GLY A 113 -18.56 7.74 9.20
N ARG A 114 -17.44 8.16 9.80
CA ARG A 114 -17.35 8.49 11.22
C ARG A 114 -16.83 9.92 11.42
N LEU A 115 -17.52 10.68 12.26
CA LEU A 115 -17.08 12.01 12.64
C LEU A 115 -16.19 11.92 13.89
N LEU A 116 -14.91 11.60 13.68
CA LEU A 116 -13.92 11.48 14.75
C LEU A 116 -13.08 12.77 14.87
N GLN A 117 -12.75 13.13 16.10
CA GLN A 117 -11.85 14.27 16.33
C GLN A 117 -10.43 14.03 15.82
N SER A 118 -10.01 12.79 15.66
CA SER A 118 -8.70 12.39 15.10
C SER A 118 -8.60 12.55 13.58
N ASN A 119 -9.73 12.52 12.84
CA ASN A 119 -9.73 12.62 11.39
C ASN A 119 -9.04 13.90 10.92
N TRP A 120 -8.14 13.77 9.94
CA TRP A 120 -7.38 14.85 9.30
C TRP A 120 -6.42 15.60 10.23
N ARG A 121 -6.09 15.05 11.41
CA ARG A 121 -5.27 15.72 12.43
C ARG A 121 -3.86 15.17 12.59
N TRP A 122 -3.59 13.98 12.08
CA TRP A 122 -2.24 13.45 12.19
C TRP A 122 -1.21 14.41 11.57
N ARG A 123 -0.10 14.54 12.24
CA ARG A 123 1.07 15.32 11.77
C ARG A 123 2.32 14.54 12.10
N MET A 124 3.23 14.49 11.13
CA MET A 124 4.54 13.91 11.34
C MET A 124 5.33 14.69 12.39
N LEU A 125 5.95 13.98 13.33
CA LEU A 125 6.79 14.61 14.35
C LEU A 125 8.08 15.17 13.76
N PRO A 126 8.60 16.27 14.33
CA PRO A 126 9.93 16.80 13.96
C PRO A 126 11.00 15.71 14.08
N GLY A 127 11.85 15.59 13.06
CA GLY A 127 12.92 14.59 13.02
C GLY A 127 12.52 13.17 12.61
N ALA A 128 11.22 12.88 12.42
CA ALA A 128 10.79 11.57 11.92
C ALA A 128 11.28 11.29 10.49
N ALA A 129 11.29 12.31 9.62
CA ALA A 129 11.93 12.24 8.31
C ALA A 129 13.44 12.49 8.47
N ASN A 130 14.18 11.49 8.87
CA ASN A 130 15.61 11.55 9.11
C ASN A 130 16.42 10.91 7.98
N GLU A 131 17.75 11.02 8.05
CA GLU A 131 18.66 10.48 7.05
C GLU A 131 18.51 8.95 6.87
N ALA A 132 18.29 8.20 7.95
CA ALA A 132 18.13 6.75 7.89
C ALA A 132 16.86 6.37 7.11
N LEU A 133 15.76 7.11 7.28
CA LEU A 133 14.55 6.92 6.50
C LEU A 133 14.78 7.27 5.03
N ALA A 134 15.47 8.38 4.76
CA ALA A 134 15.80 8.80 3.39
C ALA A 134 16.63 7.72 2.67
N GLN A 135 17.63 7.17 3.33
CA GLN A 135 18.46 6.07 2.79
C GLN A 135 17.65 4.79 2.57
N LYS A 136 16.73 4.43 3.49
CA LYS A 136 15.83 3.30 3.30
C LYS A 136 14.97 3.47 2.04
N ILE A 137 14.37 4.65 1.85
CA ILE A 137 13.52 4.96 0.70
C ILE A 137 14.34 4.94 -0.60
N ALA A 138 15.51 5.58 -0.61
CA ALA A 138 16.41 5.59 -1.75
C ALA A 138 16.78 4.17 -2.19
N GLY A 139 17.19 3.32 -1.24
CA GLY A 139 17.52 1.92 -1.52
C GLY A 139 16.36 1.10 -2.05
N LEU A 140 15.12 1.36 -1.59
CA LEU A 140 13.92 0.74 -2.17
C LEU A 140 13.70 1.18 -3.61
N THR A 141 13.82 2.48 -3.88
CA THR A 141 13.62 3.09 -5.19
C THR A 141 14.63 2.56 -6.21
N GLU A 142 15.90 2.50 -5.83
CA GLU A 142 16.99 1.98 -6.66
C GLU A 142 16.79 0.48 -7.02
N ARG A 143 16.49 -0.37 -6.00
CA ARG A 143 16.26 -1.81 -6.24
C ARG A 143 15.05 -2.09 -7.12
N SER A 144 14.11 -1.16 -7.19
CA SER A 144 12.89 -1.29 -7.98
C SER A 144 12.99 -0.60 -9.35
N ASN A 145 14.16 -0.09 -9.73
CA ASN A 145 14.41 0.65 -10.99
C ASN A 145 13.40 1.79 -11.21
N ARG A 146 13.07 2.53 -10.14
CA ARG A 146 12.16 3.68 -10.17
C ARG A 146 12.89 5.03 -10.08
N VAL A 147 14.11 5.10 -10.56
CA VAL A 147 14.96 6.30 -10.68
C VAL A 147 14.93 6.83 -12.09
#